data_99d19a94160a5b0404604aba1b8b2a1e
#
_entry.id   99d19a94160a5b0404604aba1b8b2a1e
#
_cell.length_a   1.000
_cell.length_b   1.000
_cell.length_c   1.000
_cell.angle_alpha   90.00
_cell.angle_beta   90.00
_cell.angle_gamma   90.00
#
_symmetry.space_group_name_H-M   'P 1'
#
loop_
_entity.id
_entity.type
_entity.pdbx_description
1 polymer ?
#
loop_
_entity_poly.entity_id
_entity_poly.type
_entity_poly.pdbx_seq_one_letter_code
_entity_poly.pdbx_strand_id
1 'polypeptide(L)'
;MSIKVLIVDDEPAQRELLKYNIEKAGFQVIVANNGRDAIEKIEEEGPDLVVLDWMMPEASGIEVCREMRSRSETRLLPIIMLSARGEEGDRSLGLDSGADDYITKPFSPRELVARIKALLRRARPSLLNDGLSFHGLQLNPETMRVTRDGDDIHLGSKEFRLLSVLIERPERVFAREQLLDMVWGHGVYVDDRTVDVHMSRLRRALNKRADGGEDRPDMIRTVRGAGYSLTQG
;
A
#
# COMPACT_ATOMS: atom_id res chain seq x y z
N MET A 1 -12.17 -7.52 1.46
CA MET A 1 -11.56 -8.78 1.00
C MET A 1 -10.10 -8.75 1.41
N SER A 2 -9.51 -9.85 1.85
CA SER A 2 -8.10 -9.91 2.24
C SER A 2 -7.26 -10.21 0.99
N ILE A 3 -6.15 -9.48 0.79
CA ILE A 3 -5.23 -9.66 -0.34
C ILE A 3 -4.46 -10.98 -0.15
N LYS A 4 -4.45 -11.81 -1.18
CA LYS A 4 -3.79 -13.11 -1.19
C LYS A 4 -2.44 -13.04 -1.91
N VAL A 5 -1.38 -13.46 -1.25
CA VAL A 5 -0.02 -13.57 -1.81
C VAL A 5 0.37 -15.04 -1.89
N LEU A 6 0.68 -15.53 -3.10
CA LEU A 6 1.22 -16.87 -3.30
C LEU A 6 2.75 -16.83 -3.16
N ILE A 7 3.30 -17.69 -2.31
CA ILE A 7 4.74 -17.94 -2.20
C ILE A 7 5.06 -19.26 -2.87
N VAL A 8 6.01 -19.26 -3.78
CA VAL A 8 6.51 -20.45 -4.48
C VAL A 8 8.00 -20.57 -4.22
N ASP A 9 8.40 -21.56 -3.44
CA ASP A 9 9.78 -21.83 -3.04
C ASP A 9 9.89 -23.28 -2.61
N ASP A 10 10.93 -24.02 -3.02
CA ASP A 10 11.08 -25.44 -2.68
C ASP A 10 11.64 -25.66 -1.26
N GLU A 11 12.27 -24.62 -0.66
CA GLU A 11 12.85 -24.71 0.67
C GLU A 11 11.80 -24.45 1.78
N PRO A 12 11.47 -25.45 2.62
CA PRO A 12 10.43 -25.29 3.65
C PRO A 12 10.69 -24.20 4.66
N ALA A 13 11.98 -24.06 5.09
CA ALA A 13 12.37 -23.05 6.08
C ALA A 13 12.18 -21.62 5.54
N GLN A 14 12.51 -21.40 4.26
CA GLN A 14 12.32 -20.11 3.60
C GLN A 14 10.85 -19.78 3.41
N ARG A 15 10.03 -20.77 2.98
CA ARG A 15 8.58 -20.59 2.88
C ARG A 15 7.96 -20.15 4.20
N GLU A 16 8.29 -20.81 5.31
CA GLU A 16 7.76 -20.45 6.63
C GLU A 16 8.19 -19.05 7.07
N LEU A 17 9.44 -18.68 6.83
CA LEU A 17 9.93 -17.34 7.13
C LEU A 17 9.20 -16.26 6.33
N LEU A 18 9.02 -16.48 5.02
CA LEU A 18 8.31 -15.56 4.13
C LEU A 18 6.83 -15.45 4.54
N LYS A 19 6.18 -16.60 4.76
CA LYS A 19 4.79 -16.69 5.22
C LYS A 19 4.58 -15.85 6.48
N TYR A 20 5.35 -16.11 7.53
CA TYR A 20 5.24 -15.36 8.79
C TYR A 20 5.32 -13.84 8.60
N ASN A 21 6.29 -13.36 7.79
CA ASN A 21 6.49 -11.93 7.61
C ASN A 21 5.40 -11.28 6.74
N ILE A 22 4.90 -11.98 5.73
CA ILE A 22 3.85 -11.51 4.84
C ILE A 22 2.50 -11.49 5.57
N GLU A 23 2.18 -12.52 6.36
CA GLU A 23 0.98 -12.56 7.21
C GLU A 23 1.01 -11.47 8.28
N LYS A 24 2.15 -11.24 8.91
CA LYS A 24 2.34 -10.13 9.87
C LYS A 24 2.13 -8.76 9.24
N ALA A 25 2.32 -8.63 7.94
CA ALA A 25 2.04 -7.40 7.19
C ALA A 25 0.57 -7.23 6.78
N GLY A 26 -0.33 -8.19 7.15
CA GLY A 26 -1.77 -8.15 6.94
C GLY A 26 -2.26 -8.84 5.66
N PHE A 27 -1.42 -9.61 4.98
CA PHE A 27 -1.80 -10.38 3.79
C PHE A 27 -2.22 -11.81 4.15
N GLN A 28 -3.10 -12.42 3.35
CA GLN A 28 -3.28 -13.86 3.35
C GLN A 28 -2.18 -14.52 2.52
N VAL A 29 -1.66 -15.67 2.97
CA VAL A 29 -0.60 -16.38 2.28
C VAL A 29 -1.07 -17.74 1.81
N ILE A 30 -0.85 -17.99 0.52
CA ILE A 30 -0.93 -19.29 -0.13
C ILE A 30 0.49 -19.77 -0.33
N VAL A 31 0.75 -21.07 -0.19
CA VAL A 31 2.11 -21.62 -0.28
C VAL A 31 2.14 -22.74 -1.30
N ALA A 32 3.10 -22.69 -2.23
CA ALA A 32 3.39 -23.76 -3.18
C ALA A 32 4.86 -24.21 -3.04
N ASN A 33 5.12 -25.49 -3.27
CA ASN A 33 6.44 -26.09 -3.08
C ASN A 33 7.21 -26.34 -4.39
N ASN A 34 6.57 -26.14 -5.53
CA ASN A 34 7.14 -26.25 -6.87
C ASN A 34 6.27 -25.50 -7.90
N GLY A 35 6.76 -25.43 -9.13
CA GLY A 35 6.07 -24.71 -10.21
C GLY A 35 4.71 -25.29 -10.59
N ARG A 36 4.53 -26.60 -10.52
CA ARG A 36 3.26 -27.25 -10.87
C ARG A 36 2.20 -26.94 -9.80
N ASP A 37 2.53 -27.14 -8.54
CA ASP A 37 1.67 -26.78 -7.40
C ASP A 37 1.30 -25.28 -7.43
N ALA A 38 2.23 -24.41 -7.89
CA ALA A 38 1.95 -22.99 -8.05
C ALA A 38 0.86 -22.73 -9.09
N ILE A 39 0.93 -23.35 -10.26
CA ILE A 39 -0.09 -23.17 -11.31
C ILE A 39 -1.46 -23.67 -10.87
N GLU A 40 -1.53 -24.83 -10.22
CA GLU A 40 -2.78 -25.37 -9.67
C GLU A 40 -3.40 -24.39 -8.65
N LYS A 41 -2.61 -23.88 -7.72
CA LYS A 41 -3.08 -22.91 -6.71
C LYS A 41 -3.46 -21.54 -7.28
N ILE A 42 -2.81 -21.09 -8.33
CA ILE A 42 -3.21 -19.87 -9.02
C ILE A 42 -4.63 -20.01 -9.59
N GLU A 43 -4.95 -21.16 -10.18
CA GLU A 43 -6.27 -21.43 -10.75
C GLU A 43 -7.35 -21.61 -9.68
N GLU A 44 -7.04 -22.33 -8.60
CA GLU A 44 -8.00 -22.66 -7.54
C GLU A 44 -8.27 -21.50 -6.56
N GLU A 45 -7.22 -20.81 -6.14
CA GLU A 45 -7.30 -19.86 -5.05
C GLU A 45 -7.29 -18.39 -5.48
N GLY A 46 -6.85 -18.09 -6.71
CA GLY A 46 -6.84 -16.76 -7.30
C GLY A 46 -6.04 -15.75 -6.48
N PRO A 47 -4.69 -15.89 -6.39
CA PRO A 47 -3.87 -14.93 -5.67
C PRO A 47 -3.85 -13.57 -6.39
N ASP A 48 -3.51 -12.53 -5.62
CA ASP A 48 -3.39 -11.16 -6.13
C ASP A 48 -1.96 -10.79 -6.53
N LEU A 49 -0.96 -11.56 -6.03
CA LEU A 49 0.46 -11.41 -6.34
C LEU A 49 1.17 -12.75 -6.08
N VAL A 50 2.22 -13.02 -6.87
CA VAL A 50 3.09 -14.19 -6.72
C VAL A 50 4.50 -13.75 -6.33
N VAL A 51 5.06 -14.36 -5.29
CA VAL A 51 6.49 -14.32 -4.93
C VAL A 51 7.07 -15.67 -5.34
N LEU A 52 8.00 -15.67 -6.30
CA LEU A 52 8.45 -16.84 -7.00
C LEU A 52 9.97 -17.00 -6.89
N ASP A 53 10.43 -18.10 -6.33
CA ASP A 53 11.86 -18.40 -6.35
C ASP A 53 12.33 -18.73 -7.76
N TRP A 54 13.49 -18.20 -8.12
CA TRP A 54 14.14 -18.46 -9.41
C TRP A 54 14.56 -19.91 -9.57
N MET A 55 15.24 -20.45 -8.55
CA MET A 55 15.84 -21.78 -8.56
C MET A 55 14.96 -22.77 -7.83
N MET A 56 14.21 -23.55 -8.59
CA MET A 56 13.42 -24.65 -8.06
C MET A 56 13.68 -25.92 -8.88
N PRO A 57 13.59 -27.11 -8.27
CA PRO A 57 13.68 -28.38 -9.00
C PRO A 57 12.47 -28.56 -9.93
N GLU A 58 12.65 -29.33 -10.98
CA GLU A 58 11.66 -29.72 -12.02
C GLU A 58 11.27 -28.58 -12.99
N ALA A 59 10.84 -27.44 -12.47
CA ALA A 59 10.54 -26.25 -13.28
C ALA A 59 11.09 -25.00 -12.61
N SER A 60 11.97 -24.29 -13.30
CA SER A 60 12.54 -23.02 -12.81
C SER A 60 11.46 -21.95 -12.66
N GLY A 61 11.65 -20.98 -11.76
CA GLY A 61 10.73 -19.85 -11.63
C GLY A 61 10.53 -19.08 -12.94
N ILE A 62 11.56 -19.04 -13.82
CA ILE A 62 11.44 -18.43 -15.15
C ILE A 62 10.42 -19.16 -16.01
N GLU A 63 10.44 -20.49 -16.02
CA GLU A 63 9.50 -21.30 -16.81
C GLU A 63 8.07 -21.11 -16.30
N VAL A 64 7.87 -21.11 -14.98
CA VAL A 64 6.57 -20.79 -14.34
C VAL A 64 6.11 -19.40 -14.73
N CYS A 65 6.99 -18.39 -14.65
CA CYS A 65 6.66 -17.01 -15.03
C CYS A 65 6.25 -16.91 -16.51
N ARG A 66 6.98 -17.53 -17.43
CA ARG A 66 6.65 -17.57 -18.85
C ARG A 66 5.30 -18.25 -19.10
N GLU A 67 5.03 -19.35 -18.43
CA GLU A 67 3.76 -20.05 -18.53
C GLU A 67 2.61 -19.13 -18.06
N MET A 68 2.76 -18.46 -16.93
CA MET A 68 1.78 -17.49 -16.46
C MET A 68 1.55 -16.35 -17.46
N ARG A 69 2.61 -15.83 -18.10
CA ARG A 69 2.49 -14.75 -19.10
C ARG A 69 1.85 -15.19 -20.41
N SER A 70 1.93 -16.48 -20.75
CA SER A 70 1.30 -17.05 -21.96
C SER A 70 -0.22 -17.22 -21.86
N ARG A 71 -0.76 -17.28 -20.63
CA ARG A 71 -2.18 -17.51 -20.37
C ARG A 71 -2.94 -16.19 -20.19
N SER A 72 -4.09 -16.02 -20.80
CA SER A 72 -4.92 -14.80 -20.71
C SER A 72 -5.33 -14.45 -19.28
N GLU A 73 -5.60 -15.46 -18.46
CA GLU A 73 -6.11 -15.36 -17.09
C GLU A 73 -5.05 -14.86 -16.12
N THR A 74 -3.77 -15.21 -16.33
CA THR A 74 -2.67 -14.97 -15.40
C THR A 74 -1.62 -13.98 -15.92
N ARG A 75 -1.69 -13.59 -17.19
CA ARG A 75 -0.67 -12.71 -17.81
C ARG A 75 -0.47 -11.37 -17.12
N LEU A 76 -1.48 -10.86 -16.43
CA LEU A 76 -1.46 -9.58 -15.70
C LEU A 76 -1.27 -9.76 -14.20
N LEU A 77 -1.13 -11.00 -13.70
CA LEU A 77 -0.89 -11.27 -12.29
C LEU A 77 0.52 -10.78 -11.91
N PRO A 78 0.66 -9.89 -10.92
CA PRO A 78 1.96 -9.36 -10.50
C PRO A 78 2.89 -10.44 -9.98
N ILE A 79 4.16 -10.44 -10.41
CA ILE A 79 5.19 -11.43 -10.04
C ILE A 79 6.43 -10.71 -9.51
N ILE A 80 6.86 -11.09 -8.30
CA ILE A 80 8.18 -10.75 -7.75
C ILE A 80 9.04 -12.00 -7.82
N MET A 81 10.17 -11.93 -8.53
CA MET A 81 11.13 -13.01 -8.63
C MET A 81 12.22 -12.89 -7.54
N LEU A 82 12.49 -13.98 -6.83
CA LEU A 82 13.62 -14.06 -5.88
C LEU A 82 14.81 -14.71 -6.57
N SER A 83 15.94 -14.00 -6.69
CA SER A 83 17.14 -14.49 -7.40
C SER A 83 18.35 -14.60 -6.47
N ALA A 84 19.31 -15.51 -6.76
CA ALA A 84 20.56 -15.60 -6.04
C ALA A 84 21.55 -14.48 -6.45
N ARG A 85 22.44 -14.09 -5.53
CA ARG A 85 23.50 -13.10 -5.78
C ARG A 85 24.56 -13.70 -6.71
N GLY A 86 24.76 -13.15 -7.88
CA GLY A 86 25.80 -13.63 -8.83
C GLY A 86 25.27 -13.90 -10.24
N GLU A 87 23.98 -13.99 -10.42
CA GLU A 87 23.34 -14.18 -11.73
C GLU A 87 23.08 -12.83 -12.43
N GLU A 88 24.01 -11.86 -12.27
CA GLU A 88 23.90 -10.55 -12.94
C GLU A 88 23.94 -10.67 -14.49
N GLY A 89 24.48 -11.77 -15.02
CA GLY A 89 24.39 -12.12 -16.43
C GLY A 89 22.96 -12.48 -16.87
N ASP A 90 22.14 -12.96 -15.95
CA ASP A 90 20.75 -13.38 -16.21
C ASP A 90 19.71 -12.28 -16.00
N ARG A 91 20.11 -11.08 -15.55
CA ARG A 91 19.20 -9.92 -15.53
C ARG A 91 18.63 -9.57 -16.90
N SER A 92 19.39 -9.81 -17.98
CA SER A 92 18.86 -9.70 -19.35
C SER A 92 17.85 -10.81 -19.66
N LEU A 93 18.10 -12.05 -19.21
CA LEU A 93 17.16 -13.17 -19.33
C LEU A 93 15.96 -12.99 -18.38
N GLY A 94 16.17 -12.38 -17.21
CA GLY A 94 15.14 -12.05 -16.25
C GLY A 94 14.14 -11.01 -16.78
N LEU A 95 14.59 -9.95 -17.45
CA LEU A 95 13.73 -8.97 -18.10
C LEU A 95 12.86 -9.58 -19.20
N ASP A 96 13.39 -10.63 -19.89
CA ASP A 96 12.65 -11.38 -20.91
C ASP A 96 11.70 -12.44 -20.30
N SER A 97 11.80 -12.75 -19.00
CA SER A 97 10.90 -13.70 -18.34
C SER A 97 9.50 -13.15 -18.09
N GLY A 98 9.36 -11.82 -18.04
CA GLY A 98 8.10 -11.14 -17.80
C GLY A 98 7.75 -10.93 -16.32
N ALA A 99 8.67 -11.11 -15.38
CA ALA A 99 8.45 -10.71 -13.99
C ALA A 99 8.39 -9.18 -13.85
N ASP A 100 7.60 -8.69 -12.89
CA ASP A 100 7.37 -7.25 -12.69
C ASP A 100 8.39 -6.61 -11.74
N ASP A 101 9.01 -7.40 -10.86
CA ASP A 101 10.07 -6.96 -9.96
C ASP A 101 11.00 -8.13 -9.59
N TYR A 102 12.23 -7.79 -9.14
CA TYR A 102 13.28 -8.75 -8.75
C TYR A 102 13.86 -8.38 -7.41
N ILE A 103 14.10 -9.40 -6.57
CA ILE A 103 14.78 -9.24 -5.29
C ILE A 103 15.95 -10.24 -5.22
N THR A 104 17.14 -9.73 -4.97
CA THR A 104 18.35 -10.56 -4.85
C THR A 104 18.51 -11.08 -3.42
N LYS A 105 18.69 -12.39 -3.27
CA LYS A 105 19.04 -13.04 -2.00
C LYS A 105 20.50 -12.73 -1.62
N PRO A 106 20.83 -12.42 -0.34
CA PRO A 106 19.92 -12.29 0.80
C PRO A 106 19.19 -10.94 0.83
N PHE A 107 17.94 -10.94 1.18
CA PHE A 107 17.10 -9.74 1.32
C PHE A 107 16.47 -9.67 2.72
N SER A 108 16.06 -8.48 3.12
CA SER A 108 15.30 -8.33 4.36
C SER A 108 13.80 -8.60 4.14
N PRO A 109 13.11 -9.24 5.11
CA PRO A 109 11.65 -9.40 5.03
C PRO A 109 10.90 -8.07 4.86
N ARG A 110 11.43 -6.99 5.42
CA ARG A 110 10.87 -5.62 5.26
C ARG A 110 10.96 -5.14 3.82
N GLU A 111 12.03 -5.45 3.12
CA GLU A 111 12.21 -5.10 1.71
C GLU A 111 11.17 -5.83 0.85
N LEU A 112 11.02 -7.14 1.03
CA LEU A 112 10.02 -7.93 0.30
C LEU A 112 8.62 -7.37 0.50
N VAL A 113 8.20 -7.11 1.74
CA VAL A 113 6.88 -6.55 2.05
C VAL A 113 6.69 -5.17 1.42
N ALA A 114 7.73 -4.32 1.42
CA ALA A 114 7.67 -3.00 0.77
C ALA A 114 7.47 -3.12 -0.76
N ARG A 115 8.14 -4.09 -1.40
CA ARG A 115 8.01 -4.36 -2.84
C ARG A 115 6.65 -4.97 -3.20
N ILE A 116 6.14 -5.91 -2.39
CA ILE A 116 4.77 -6.43 -2.53
C ILE A 116 3.76 -5.28 -2.53
N LYS A 117 3.83 -4.39 -1.54
CA LYS A 117 2.95 -3.21 -1.46
C LYS A 117 3.10 -2.28 -2.65
N ALA A 118 4.33 -2.00 -3.07
CA ALA A 118 4.60 -1.12 -4.21
C ALA A 118 4.08 -1.69 -5.52
N LEU A 119 4.23 -3.01 -5.74
CA LEU A 119 3.79 -3.67 -6.95
C LEU A 119 2.26 -3.79 -7.00
N LEU A 120 1.62 -4.19 -5.90
CA LEU A 120 0.15 -4.22 -5.80
C LEU A 120 -0.46 -2.84 -6.04
N ARG A 121 0.13 -1.77 -5.50
CA ARG A 121 -0.34 -0.40 -5.73
C ARG A 121 -0.32 0.00 -7.21
N ARG A 122 0.66 -0.50 -7.99
CA ARG A 122 0.75 -0.24 -9.43
C ARG A 122 -0.18 -1.12 -10.26
N ALA A 123 -0.23 -2.43 -9.96
CA ALA A 123 -0.94 -3.40 -10.77
C ALA A 123 -2.44 -3.52 -10.41
N ARG A 124 -2.78 -3.34 -9.13
CA ARG A 124 -4.14 -3.46 -8.60
C ARG A 124 -4.42 -2.39 -7.54
N PRO A 125 -4.49 -1.12 -7.91
CA PRO A 125 -4.76 -0.02 -6.99
C PRO A 125 -6.02 -0.23 -6.13
N SER A 126 -7.03 -0.86 -6.70
CA SER A 126 -8.29 -1.16 -6.01
C SER A 126 -8.17 -2.14 -4.84
N LEU A 127 -7.13 -2.98 -4.80
CA LEU A 127 -6.91 -3.94 -3.71
C LEU A 127 -6.18 -3.32 -2.51
N LEU A 128 -5.29 -2.38 -2.77
CA LEU A 128 -4.57 -1.61 -1.73
C LEU A 128 -5.30 -0.32 -1.36
N ASN A 129 -6.52 -0.17 -1.85
CA ASN A 129 -7.44 0.89 -1.42
C ASN A 129 -7.88 0.72 0.06
N ASP A 130 -6.97 0.32 0.94
CA ASP A 130 -6.96 0.82 2.29
C ASP A 130 -6.52 2.29 2.20
N GLY A 131 -7.43 3.12 1.71
CA GLY A 131 -7.36 4.55 1.93
C GLY A 131 -7.05 4.73 3.41
N LEU A 132 -6.25 5.71 3.74
CA LEU A 132 -5.96 6.02 5.14
C LEU A 132 -7.30 6.09 5.89
N SER A 133 -7.45 5.32 6.96
CA SER A 133 -8.71 5.28 7.70
C SER A 133 -8.48 5.55 9.18
N PHE A 134 -9.38 6.31 9.78
CA PHE A 134 -9.35 6.62 11.20
C PHE A 134 -10.76 6.94 11.70
N HIS A 135 -11.33 6.11 12.57
CA HIS A 135 -12.64 6.32 13.23
C HIS A 135 -13.75 6.80 12.29
N GLY A 136 -14.09 6.01 11.27
CA GLY A 136 -15.13 6.32 10.29
C GLY A 136 -14.71 7.29 9.18
N LEU A 137 -13.57 7.98 9.33
CA LEU A 137 -12.98 8.80 8.28
C LEU A 137 -12.14 7.91 7.36
N GLN A 138 -12.33 8.03 6.04
CA GLN A 138 -11.55 7.34 5.02
C GLN A 138 -11.04 8.36 4.00
N LEU A 139 -9.78 8.25 3.62
CA LEU A 139 -9.15 9.09 2.61
C LEU A 139 -8.43 8.22 1.60
N ASN A 140 -8.80 8.34 0.33
CA ASN A 140 -8.13 7.66 -0.77
C ASN A 140 -7.23 8.67 -1.53
N PRO A 141 -5.88 8.51 -1.45
CA PRO A 141 -4.95 9.45 -2.08
C PRO A 141 -4.96 9.40 -3.60
N GLU A 142 -5.32 8.26 -4.20
CA GLU A 142 -5.31 8.08 -5.66
C GLU A 142 -6.52 8.73 -6.32
N THR A 143 -7.70 8.50 -5.73
CA THR A 143 -8.94 9.08 -6.24
C THR A 143 -9.26 10.45 -5.67
N MET A 144 -8.43 10.93 -4.71
CA MET A 144 -8.67 12.14 -3.94
C MET A 144 -10.05 12.20 -3.26
N ARG A 145 -10.64 11.04 -2.98
CA ARG A 145 -11.93 10.93 -2.28
C ARG A 145 -11.73 10.85 -0.78
N VAL A 146 -12.64 11.52 -0.08
CA VAL A 146 -12.72 11.46 1.38
C VAL A 146 -14.16 11.12 1.75
N THR A 147 -14.34 10.17 2.66
CA THR A 147 -15.65 9.87 3.24
C THR A 147 -15.56 9.90 4.77
N ARG A 148 -16.64 10.24 5.43
CA ARG A 148 -16.80 10.11 6.88
C ARG A 148 -18.14 9.49 7.21
N ASP A 149 -18.10 8.34 7.89
CA ASP A 149 -19.28 7.55 8.24
C ASP A 149 -20.17 7.22 7.02
N GLY A 150 -19.53 7.03 5.85
CA GLY A 150 -20.20 6.74 4.59
C GLY A 150 -20.58 7.95 3.74
N ASP A 151 -20.58 9.17 4.29
CA ASP A 151 -20.85 10.40 3.54
C ASP A 151 -19.62 10.91 2.79
N ASP A 152 -19.78 11.29 1.52
CA ASP A 152 -18.71 11.91 0.73
C ASP A 152 -18.39 13.32 1.24
N ILE A 153 -17.13 13.60 1.49
CA ILE A 153 -16.61 14.89 1.95
C ILE A 153 -15.82 15.56 0.82
N HIS A 154 -16.25 16.73 0.40
CA HIS A 154 -15.56 17.50 -0.63
C HIS A 154 -14.53 18.45 0.00
N LEU A 155 -13.26 18.24 -0.35
CA LEU A 155 -12.13 19.03 0.13
C LEU A 155 -11.42 19.74 -1.02
N GLY A 156 -10.93 20.95 -0.77
CA GLY A 156 -9.95 21.59 -1.64
C GLY A 156 -8.59 20.90 -1.57
N SER A 157 -7.72 21.16 -2.53
CA SER A 157 -6.41 20.46 -2.65
C SER A 157 -5.51 20.64 -1.42
N LYS A 158 -5.58 21.78 -0.73
CA LYS A 158 -4.79 22.04 0.47
C LYS A 158 -5.38 21.36 1.70
N GLU A 159 -6.70 21.38 1.86
CA GLU A 159 -7.43 20.67 2.91
C GLU A 159 -7.21 19.16 2.78
N PHE A 160 -7.24 18.62 1.55
CA PHE A 160 -6.96 17.21 1.29
C PHE A 160 -5.54 16.82 1.73
N ARG A 161 -4.52 17.62 1.36
CA ARG A 161 -3.12 17.37 1.76
C ARG A 161 -2.93 17.49 3.28
N LEU A 162 -3.56 18.46 3.93
CA LEU A 162 -3.53 18.58 5.39
C LEU A 162 -4.13 17.34 6.05
N LEU A 163 -5.29 16.89 5.58
CA LEU A 163 -5.90 15.67 6.09
C LEU A 163 -5.01 14.44 5.87
N SER A 164 -4.38 14.32 4.68
CA SER A 164 -3.46 13.21 4.39
C SER A 164 -2.31 13.15 5.40
N VAL A 165 -1.69 14.29 5.73
CA VAL A 165 -0.62 14.36 6.74
C VAL A 165 -1.11 13.95 8.14
N LEU A 166 -2.28 14.42 8.53
CA LEU A 166 -2.81 14.15 9.86
C LEU A 166 -3.27 12.70 10.03
N ILE A 167 -3.91 12.11 9.00
CA ILE A 167 -4.46 10.75 9.07
C ILE A 167 -3.38 9.66 8.93
N GLU A 168 -2.20 9.98 8.37
CA GLU A 168 -1.06 9.05 8.37
C GLU A 168 -0.52 8.78 9.79
N ARG A 169 -0.67 9.74 10.69
CA ARG A 169 -0.20 9.63 12.09
C ARG A 169 -1.21 10.27 13.04
N PRO A 170 -2.34 9.59 13.26
CA PRO A 170 -3.35 10.07 14.20
C PRO A 170 -2.75 10.28 15.59
N GLU A 171 -3.36 11.16 16.40
CA GLU A 171 -2.96 11.56 17.74
C GLU A 171 -1.64 12.34 17.81
N ARG A 172 -0.82 12.33 16.75
CA ARG A 172 0.41 13.14 16.71
C ARG A 172 0.07 14.61 16.51
N VAL A 173 0.69 15.47 17.32
CA VAL A 173 0.63 16.93 17.15
C VAL A 173 1.67 17.37 16.14
N PHE A 174 1.22 18.07 15.09
CA PHE A 174 2.07 18.69 14.08
C PHE A 174 2.10 20.20 14.30
N ALA A 175 3.31 20.79 14.36
CA ALA A 175 3.46 22.24 14.42
C ALA A 175 2.99 22.92 13.14
N ARG A 176 2.60 24.20 13.22
CA ARG A 176 2.14 24.96 12.03
C ARG A 176 3.18 25.03 10.94
N GLU A 177 4.43 25.30 11.29
CA GLU A 177 5.56 25.33 10.36
C GLU A 177 5.74 23.97 9.66
N GLN A 178 5.66 22.87 10.40
CA GLN A 178 5.74 21.52 9.83
C GLN A 178 4.62 21.26 8.81
N LEU A 179 3.38 21.63 9.13
CA LEU A 179 2.25 21.50 8.22
C LEU A 179 2.40 22.40 6.99
N LEU A 180 2.92 23.60 7.18
CA LEU A 180 3.22 24.53 6.10
C LEU A 180 4.21 23.89 5.12
N ASP A 181 5.36 23.43 5.60
CA ASP A 181 6.40 22.81 4.79
C ASP A 181 5.89 21.55 4.06
N MET A 182 5.16 20.70 4.75
CA MET A 182 4.67 19.44 4.18
C MET A 182 3.58 19.64 3.10
N VAL A 183 2.77 20.69 3.20
CA VAL A 183 1.61 20.93 2.33
C VAL A 183 1.86 21.98 1.24
N TRP A 184 2.68 23.00 1.53
CA TRP A 184 3.01 24.08 0.58
C TRP A 184 4.40 23.95 -0.02
N GLY A 185 5.30 23.23 0.65
CA GLY A 185 6.70 23.05 0.22
C GLY A 185 7.66 24.01 0.93
N HIS A 186 8.93 23.62 0.98
CA HIS A 186 9.98 24.44 1.57
C HIS A 186 10.20 25.74 0.76
N GLY A 187 10.40 26.86 1.45
CA GLY A 187 10.73 28.15 0.82
C GLY A 187 9.54 28.96 0.30
N VAL A 188 8.32 28.53 0.57
CA VAL A 188 7.12 29.32 0.27
C VAL A 188 6.92 30.34 1.40
N TYR A 189 7.09 31.62 1.11
CA TYR A 189 6.80 32.72 2.04
C TYR A 189 5.29 32.90 2.21
N VAL A 190 4.68 32.07 3.05
CA VAL A 190 3.26 32.15 3.43
C VAL A 190 3.20 32.22 4.94
N ASP A 191 2.37 33.11 5.46
CA ASP A 191 2.14 33.27 6.90
C ASP A 191 1.56 31.99 7.52
N ASP A 192 2.02 31.59 8.70
CA ASP A 192 1.52 30.44 9.49
C ASP A 192 0.01 30.47 9.67
N ARG A 193 -0.62 31.65 9.68
CA ARG A 193 -2.07 31.84 9.71
C ARG A 193 -2.80 31.20 8.53
N THR A 194 -2.08 30.96 7.41
CA THR A 194 -2.68 30.25 6.26
C THR A 194 -3.05 28.83 6.65
N VAL A 195 -2.24 28.15 7.46
CA VAL A 195 -2.56 26.82 7.99
C VAL A 195 -3.85 26.87 8.80
N ASP A 196 -4.03 27.87 9.66
CA ASP A 196 -5.21 28.02 10.52
C ASP A 196 -6.49 28.20 9.69
N VAL A 197 -6.42 28.95 8.58
CA VAL A 197 -7.56 29.16 7.66
C VAL A 197 -7.97 27.83 7.00
N HIS A 198 -7.02 27.08 6.47
CA HIS A 198 -7.29 25.81 5.82
C HIS A 198 -7.71 24.73 6.83
N MET A 199 -7.15 24.72 8.06
CA MET A 199 -7.62 23.86 9.14
C MET A 199 -9.05 24.15 9.54
N SER A 200 -9.45 25.42 9.61
CA SER A 200 -10.84 25.80 9.89
C SER A 200 -11.79 25.32 8.80
N ARG A 201 -11.39 25.42 7.52
CA ARG A 201 -12.18 24.90 6.38
C ARG A 201 -12.28 23.38 6.42
N LEU A 202 -11.17 22.69 6.67
CA LEU A 202 -11.09 21.23 6.81
C LEU A 202 -12.02 20.75 7.93
N ARG A 203 -11.91 21.36 9.12
CA ARG A 203 -12.79 21.05 10.28
C ARG A 203 -14.26 21.18 9.91
N ARG A 204 -14.65 22.29 9.30
CA ARG A 204 -16.03 22.53 8.90
C ARG A 204 -16.52 21.48 7.90
N ALA A 205 -15.69 21.12 6.92
CA ALA A 205 -16.04 20.11 5.91
C ALA A 205 -16.21 18.72 6.53
N LEU A 206 -15.33 18.33 7.45
CA LEU A 206 -15.39 17.04 8.12
C LEU A 206 -16.59 16.92 9.06
N ASN A 207 -16.96 18.01 9.75
CA ASN A 207 -18.01 17.95 10.78
C ASN A 207 -19.43 18.06 10.18
N LYS A 208 -19.59 18.74 9.04
CA LYS A 208 -20.89 18.93 8.39
C LYS A 208 -21.46 17.60 7.86
N ARG A 209 -22.74 17.35 8.12
CA ARG A 209 -23.47 16.20 7.56
C ARG A 209 -24.11 16.52 6.22
N ALA A 210 -24.14 15.52 5.33
CA ALA A 210 -24.78 15.65 4.02
C ALA A 210 -26.32 15.77 4.11
N ASP A 211 -26.90 15.12 5.13
CA ASP A 211 -28.36 15.13 5.38
C ASP A 211 -28.90 16.39 6.07
N GLY A 212 -28.00 17.34 6.43
CA GLY A 212 -28.37 18.57 7.15
C GLY A 212 -28.68 18.36 8.64
N GLY A 213 -28.36 17.19 9.19
CA GLY A 213 -28.47 16.89 10.62
C GLY A 213 -27.44 17.66 11.47
N GLU A 214 -27.41 17.36 12.78
CA GLU A 214 -26.43 17.94 13.69
C GLU A 214 -24.99 17.64 13.23
N ASP A 215 -24.09 18.62 13.42
CA ASP A 215 -22.69 18.47 13.08
C ASP A 215 -22.05 17.29 13.82
N ARG A 216 -21.14 16.58 13.15
CA ARG A 216 -20.36 15.49 13.75
C ARG A 216 -19.37 16.01 14.79
N PRO A 217 -18.94 15.16 15.74
CA PRO A 217 -17.87 15.50 16.68
C PRO A 217 -16.61 15.96 15.96
N ASP A 218 -15.88 16.89 16.56
CA ASP A 218 -14.69 17.50 15.96
C ASP A 218 -13.47 16.56 16.08
N MET A 219 -12.98 16.07 14.95
CA MET A 219 -11.80 15.21 14.90
C MET A 219 -10.47 16.00 14.84
N ILE A 220 -10.52 17.32 14.66
CA ILE A 220 -9.31 18.13 14.58
C ILE A 220 -9.10 18.86 15.90
N ARG A 221 -8.20 18.33 16.70
CA ARG A 221 -7.78 18.94 17.97
C ARG A 221 -6.78 20.06 17.70
N THR A 222 -7.06 21.24 18.24
CA THR A 222 -6.09 22.35 18.31
C THR A 222 -5.36 22.32 19.62
N VAL A 223 -4.03 22.17 19.60
CA VAL A 223 -3.15 22.24 20.77
C VAL A 223 -2.54 23.62 20.80
N ARG A 224 -2.98 24.46 21.74
CA ARG A 224 -2.52 25.86 21.86
C ARG A 224 -1.01 25.93 22.00
N GLY A 225 -0.35 26.78 21.20
CA GLY A 225 1.10 26.94 21.17
C GLY A 225 1.87 25.77 20.50
N ALA A 226 1.24 24.65 20.15
CA ALA A 226 1.92 23.49 19.57
C ALA A 226 1.45 23.16 18.14
N GLY A 227 0.15 23.26 17.82
CA GLY A 227 -0.34 22.96 16.47
C GLY A 227 -1.64 22.16 16.42
N TYR A 228 -1.70 21.17 15.57
CA TYR A 228 -2.91 20.38 15.27
C TYR A 228 -2.66 18.87 15.29
N SER A 229 -3.67 18.11 15.66
CA SER A 229 -3.68 16.64 15.57
C SER A 229 -5.06 16.15 15.10
N LEU A 230 -5.10 14.98 14.48
CA LEU A 230 -6.33 14.24 14.23
C LEU A 230 -6.57 13.32 15.42
N THR A 231 -7.75 13.40 16.03
CA THR A 231 -8.13 12.64 17.24
C THR A 231 -9.47 11.96 17.02
N GLN A 232 -9.79 10.98 17.87
CA GLN A 232 -11.15 10.49 17.97
C GLN A 232 -12.02 11.64 18.48
N GLY A 233 -13.02 12.03 17.74
CA GLY A 233 -13.96 13.12 18.08
C GLY A 233 -14.78 12.81 19.33
#